data_718f746aee7c462e5dd740c8a1b8c915
#
_entry.id   718f746aee7c462e5dd740c8a1b8c915
#
_cell.length_a   1.000
_cell.length_b   1.000
_cell.length_c   1.000
_cell.angle_alpha   90.00
_cell.angle_beta   90.00
_cell.angle_gamma   90.00
#
_symmetry.space_group_name_H-M   'P 1'
#
loop_
_entity.id
_entity.type
_entity.pdbx_description
1 polymer ?
#
loop_
_entity_poly.entity_id
_entity_poly.type
_entity_poly.pdbx_seq_one_letter_code
_entity_poly.pdbx_strand_id
1 'polypeptide(L)'
;MKIAGILQELLGNTFMSIAEEMGAVLVKSAYSTNIKERKDCSCALFDAAGNTIAQAEHIPMHLGSMLGLIGEIKRHFKLEEIKPGDMFIANDPYNGGGTHLPDIAVASPVFYDGEIVAFVANIAHHNDVGGRVPGSNAADSDSIYAEGIRIPTVKIFREGELDKDILNLILLNCRVRHIRLGDLNAQFACNKKGVQRMEDVCAKYGQETVAPGM
;
A
#
# COMPACT_ATOMS: atom_id res chain seq x y z
N MET A 1 1.49 -23.96 -17.24
CA MET A 1 1.01 -23.90 -18.66
C MET A 1 1.61 -22.66 -19.31
N LYS A 2 2.22 -22.72 -20.51
CA LYS A 2 2.64 -21.48 -21.19
C LYS A 2 1.38 -20.80 -21.73
N ILE A 3 1.10 -19.58 -21.24
CA ILE A 3 0.06 -18.75 -21.82
C ILE A 3 0.49 -18.27 -23.22
N ALA A 4 -0.48 -18.09 -24.13
CA ALA A 4 -0.20 -17.52 -25.44
C ALA A 4 0.38 -16.09 -25.26
N GLY A 5 1.38 -15.70 -26.08
CA GLY A 5 2.04 -14.40 -25.94
C GLY A 5 1.07 -13.19 -25.94
N ILE A 6 0.01 -13.26 -26.73
CA ILE A 6 -1.04 -12.23 -26.75
C ILE A 6 -1.75 -12.10 -25.38
N LEU A 7 -2.03 -13.23 -24.72
CA LEU A 7 -2.71 -13.22 -23.43
C LEU A 7 -1.77 -12.70 -22.33
N GLN A 8 -0.48 -13.00 -22.40
CA GLN A 8 0.53 -12.47 -21.48
C GLN A 8 0.64 -10.94 -21.60
N GLU A 9 0.67 -10.42 -22.83
CA GLU A 9 0.69 -8.97 -23.08
C GLU A 9 -0.60 -8.30 -22.57
N LEU A 10 -1.77 -8.93 -22.83
CA LEU A 10 -3.05 -8.44 -22.34
C LEU A 10 -3.10 -8.37 -20.82
N LEU A 11 -2.63 -9.41 -20.11
CA LEU A 11 -2.58 -9.44 -18.65
C LEU A 11 -1.61 -8.38 -18.11
N GLY A 12 -0.41 -8.25 -18.67
CA GLY A 12 0.55 -7.22 -18.29
C GLY A 12 -0.03 -5.81 -18.40
N ASN A 13 -0.67 -5.48 -19.53
CA ASN A 13 -1.35 -4.20 -19.73
C ASN A 13 -2.53 -4.01 -18.74
N THR A 14 -3.24 -5.08 -18.42
CA THR A 14 -4.32 -5.03 -17.42
C THR A 14 -3.78 -4.73 -16.04
N PHE A 15 -2.69 -5.36 -15.61
CA PHE A 15 -2.07 -5.09 -14.31
C PHE A 15 -1.55 -3.66 -14.22
N MET A 16 -0.91 -3.14 -15.28
CA MET A 16 -0.51 -1.72 -15.34
C MET A 16 -1.71 -0.79 -15.18
N SER A 17 -2.80 -1.05 -15.91
CA SER A 17 -4.03 -0.27 -15.80
C SER A 17 -4.63 -0.30 -14.40
N ILE A 18 -4.57 -1.44 -13.69
CA ILE A 18 -5.04 -1.54 -12.30
C ILE A 18 -4.19 -0.64 -11.39
N ALA A 19 -2.86 -0.69 -11.51
CA ALA A 19 -1.98 0.16 -10.71
C ALA A 19 -2.26 1.66 -10.98
N GLU A 20 -2.50 2.06 -12.23
CA GLU A 20 -2.88 3.42 -12.61
C GLU A 20 -4.25 3.83 -12.04
N GLU A 21 -5.26 2.93 -12.09
CA GLU A 21 -6.56 3.17 -11.48
C GLU A 21 -6.44 3.38 -9.97
N MET A 22 -5.62 2.58 -9.28
CA MET A 22 -5.30 2.74 -7.87
C MET A 22 -4.71 4.12 -7.59
N GLY A 23 -3.70 4.54 -8.34
CA GLY A 23 -3.09 5.85 -8.24
C GLY A 23 -4.07 7.00 -8.48
N ALA A 24 -4.97 6.85 -9.46
CA ALA A 24 -6.01 7.83 -9.73
C ALA A 24 -7.00 7.96 -8.56
N VAL A 25 -7.39 6.85 -7.93
CA VAL A 25 -8.25 6.86 -6.72
C VAL A 25 -7.54 7.59 -5.59
N LEU A 26 -6.27 7.24 -5.32
CA LEU A 26 -5.48 7.84 -4.25
C LEU A 26 -5.37 9.38 -4.42
N VAL A 27 -4.92 9.83 -5.57
CA VAL A 27 -4.71 11.25 -5.86
C VAL A 27 -6.02 12.05 -5.81
N LYS A 28 -7.11 11.51 -6.40
CA LYS A 28 -8.41 12.21 -6.43
C LYS A 28 -9.09 12.29 -5.06
N SER A 29 -8.86 11.30 -4.18
CA SER A 29 -9.51 11.21 -2.88
C SER A 29 -8.70 11.86 -1.76
N ALA A 30 -7.40 12.11 -1.95
CA ALA A 30 -6.52 12.71 -0.96
C ALA A 30 -6.89 14.15 -0.63
N TYR A 31 -6.54 14.57 0.59
CA TYR A 31 -6.82 15.90 1.10
C TYR A 31 -5.59 16.81 1.10
N SER A 32 -4.39 16.23 1.31
CA SER A 32 -3.14 16.98 1.34
C SER A 32 -2.68 17.39 -0.06
N THR A 33 -2.01 18.53 -0.15
CA THR A 33 -1.40 19.01 -1.40
C THR A 33 -0.27 18.10 -1.88
N ASN A 34 0.45 17.43 -0.95
CA ASN A 34 1.52 16.52 -1.32
C ASN A 34 0.98 15.36 -2.17
N ILE A 35 -0.09 14.70 -1.73
CA ILE A 35 -0.65 13.57 -2.47
C ILE A 35 -1.47 14.06 -3.66
N LYS A 36 -2.34 15.06 -3.44
CA LYS A 36 -3.32 15.49 -4.44
C LYS A 36 -2.72 16.25 -5.61
N GLU A 37 -1.77 17.15 -5.34
CA GLU A 37 -1.22 18.06 -6.35
C GLU A 37 0.18 17.64 -6.79
N ARG A 38 1.07 17.32 -5.84
CA ARG A 38 2.43 16.87 -6.12
C ARG A 38 2.50 15.41 -6.53
N LYS A 39 1.43 14.63 -6.28
CA LYS A 39 1.36 13.18 -6.53
C LYS A 39 2.49 12.42 -5.84
N ASP A 40 2.83 12.85 -4.63
CA ASP A 40 3.87 12.21 -3.83
C ASP A 40 3.35 10.90 -3.22
N CYS A 41 3.13 9.94 -4.11
CA CYS A 41 2.59 8.62 -3.84
C CYS A 41 2.92 7.66 -4.98
N SER A 42 2.79 6.36 -4.73
CA SER A 42 2.94 5.31 -5.74
C SER A 42 2.06 4.11 -5.39
N CYS A 43 1.69 3.33 -6.41
CA CYS A 43 0.89 2.12 -6.25
C CYS A 43 1.58 0.96 -6.96
N ALA A 44 1.45 -0.25 -6.40
CA ALA A 44 2.03 -1.44 -6.99
C ALA A 44 1.18 -2.68 -6.74
N LEU A 45 1.32 -3.65 -7.65
CA LEU A 45 0.80 -5.00 -7.56
C LEU A 45 1.96 -5.96 -7.39
N PHE A 46 1.76 -6.96 -6.55
CA PHE A 46 2.74 -8.01 -6.27
C PHE A 46 2.09 -9.38 -6.43
N ASP A 47 2.87 -10.37 -6.87
CA ASP A 47 2.44 -11.77 -6.84
C ASP A 47 2.35 -12.29 -5.39
N ALA A 48 1.86 -13.51 -5.21
CA ALA A 48 1.77 -14.15 -3.90
C ALA A 48 3.16 -14.36 -3.24
N ALA A 49 4.23 -14.41 -4.02
CA ALA A 49 5.60 -14.50 -3.52
C ALA A 49 6.12 -13.15 -2.99
N GLY A 50 5.55 -12.03 -3.48
CA GLY A 50 5.95 -10.66 -3.16
C GLY A 50 6.82 -10.01 -4.22
N ASN A 51 6.90 -10.59 -5.43
CA ASN A 51 7.57 -9.97 -6.57
C ASN A 51 6.67 -8.93 -7.21
N THR A 52 7.23 -7.81 -7.66
CA THR A 52 6.47 -6.75 -8.33
C THR A 52 5.97 -7.21 -9.69
N ILE A 53 4.67 -7.10 -9.93
CA ILE A 53 4.01 -7.40 -11.21
C ILE A 53 3.85 -6.13 -12.04
N ALA A 54 3.34 -5.07 -11.42
CA ALA A 54 3.06 -3.79 -12.06
C ALA A 54 3.11 -2.66 -11.03
N GLN A 55 3.39 -1.46 -11.51
CA GLN A 55 3.41 -0.28 -10.64
C GLN A 55 3.06 0.98 -11.42
N ALA A 56 2.34 1.89 -10.77
CA ALA A 56 2.10 3.24 -11.24
C ALA A 56 2.97 4.18 -10.41
N GLU A 57 3.97 4.76 -11.07
CA GLU A 57 4.97 5.62 -10.46
C GLU A 57 4.60 7.07 -10.64
N HIS A 58 4.60 7.79 -9.53
CA HIS A 58 4.72 9.25 -9.59
C HIS A 58 6.08 9.69 -9.02
N ILE A 59 6.63 8.91 -8.06
CA ILE A 59 7.94 9.14 -7.45
C ILE A 59 8.79 7.87 -7.52
N PRO A 60 9.88 7.83 -8.31
CA PRO A 60 10.71 6.64 -8.50
C PRO A 60 11.31 6.05 -7.21
N MET A 61 11.55 6.89 -6.19
CA MET A 61 12.12 6.47 -4.90
C MET A 61 11.21 5.48 -4.15
N HIS A 62 9.90 5.50 -4.38
CA HIS A 62 8.94 4.62 -3.73
C HIS A 62 9.03 3.16 -4.19
N LEU A 63 9.69 2.87 -5.32
CA LEU A 63 9.78 1.53 -5.91
C LEU A 63 10.37 0.50 -4.95
N GLY A 64 11.49 0.84 -4.33
CA GLY A 64 12.17 -0.05 -3.39
C GLY A 64 11.47 -0.18 -2.05
N SER A 65 10.72 0.83 -1.64
CA SER A 65 10.11 0.92 -0.29
C SER A 65 8.97 -0.08 -0.09
N MET A 66 8.16 -0.31 -1.11
CA MET A 66 6.99 -1.20 -1.01
C MET A 66 7.37 -2.69 -1.03
N LEU A 67 8.49 -3.06 -1.66
CA LEU A 67 8.99 -4.44 -1.65
C LEU A 67 9.23 -4.96 -0.24
N GLY A 68 9.78 -4.12 0.63
CA GLY A 68 10.03 -4.46 2.02
C GLY A 68 8.76 -4.78 2.80
N LEU A 69 7.66 -4.08 2.53
CA LEU A 69 6.40 -4.24 3.26
C LEU A 69 5.80 -5.63 3.08
N ILE A 70 5.75 -6.15 1.84
CA ILE A 70 5.20 -7.49 1.59
C ILE A 70 6.06 -8.57 2.26
N GLY A 71 7.39 -8.43 2.17
CA GLY A 71 8.33 -9.31 2.87
C GLY A 71 8.13 -9.30 4.39
N GLU A 72 7.88 -8.12 4.96
CA GLU A 72 7.66 -7.94 6.40
C GLU A 72 6.31 -8.53 6.86
N ILE A 73 5.25 -8.37 6.07
CA ILE A 73 3.95 -9.01 6.33
C ILE A 73 4.14 -10.53 6.39
N LYS A 74 4.80 -11.12 5.41
CA LYS A 74 5.04 -12.59 5.35
C LYS A 74 5.95 -13.11 6.45
N ARG A 75 6.80 -12.25 7.02
CA ARG A 75 7.68 -12.60 8.16
C ARG A 75 6.96 -12.57 9.49
N HIS A 76 6.07 -11.59 9.69
CA HIS A 76 5.38 -11.37 10.97
C HIS A 76 4.07 -12.14 11.10
N PHE A 77 3.38 -12.43 9.99
CA PHE A 77 2.09 -13.09 9.99
C PHE A 77 2.19 -14.42 9.25
N LYS A 78 1.70 -15.49 9.87
CA LYS A 78 1.53 -16.76 9.19
C LYS A 78 0.42 -16.63 8.15
N LEU A 79 0.49 -17.42 7.07
CA LEU A 79 -0.51 -17.34 5.99
C LEU A 79 -1.94 -17.56 6.52
N GLU A 80 -2.12 -18.48 7.47
CA GLU A 80 -3.41 -18.73 8.10
C GLU A 80 -3.96 -17.58 8.96
N GLU A 81 -3.12 -16.63 9.34
CA GLU A 81 -3.49 -15.43 10.09
C GLU A 81 -3.91 -14.27 9.18
N ILE A 82 -3.59 -14.36 7.89
CA ILE A 82 -3.98 -13.36 6.90
C ILE A 82 -5.34 -13.77 6.33
N LYS A 83 -6.31 -12.86 6.37
CA LYS A 83 -7.69 -13.10 5.98
C LYS A 83 -8.16 -12.15 4.87
N PRO A 84 -9.19 -12.54 4.09
CA PRO A 84 -9.84 -11.63 3.17
C PRO A 84 -10.30 -10.34 3.90
N GLY A 85 -10.02 -9.19 3.30
CA GLY A 85 -10.36 -7.90 3.90
C GLY A 85 -9.34 -7.33 4.88
N ASP A 86 -8.27 -8.07 5.20
CA ASP A 86 -7.15 -7.53 5.96
C ASP A 86 -6.45 -6.41 5.20
N MET A 87 -5.94 -5.42 5.93
CA MET A 87 -5.09 -4.38 5.39
C MET A 87 -3.99 -4.05 6.40
N PHE A 88 -2.77 -3.97 5.92
CA PHE A 88 -1.58 -3.72 6.72
C PHE A 88 -1.10 -2.30 6.51
N ILE A 89 -0.57 -1.68 7.56
CA ILE A 89 0.02 -0.34 7.53
C ILE A 89 1.39 -0.37 8.18
N ALA A 90 2.34 0.39 7.63
CA ALA A 90 3.67 0.58 8.21
C ALA A 90 4.32 1.86 7.68
N ASN A 91 5.29 2.40 8.42
CA ASN A 91 6.18 3.46 7.93
C ASN A 91 7.62 3.33 8.45
N ASP A 92 7.94 2.21 9.11
CA ASP A 92 9.27 1.98 9.67
C ASP A 92 10.28 1.65 8.56
N PRO A 93 11.23 2.54 8.22
CA PRO A 93 12.18 2.31 7.14
C PRO A 93 13.17 1.16 7.40
N TYR A 94 13.32 0.74 8.65
CA TYR A 94 14.18 -0.39 9.01
C TYR A 94 13.50 -1.75 8.86
N ASN A 95 12.16 -1.77 8.85
CA ASN A 95 11.36 -3.00 8.82
C ASN A 95 10.30 -2.97 7.69
N GLY A 96 10.68 -2.48 6.52
CA GLY A 96 9.89 -2.63 5.30
C GLY A 96 8.78 -1.62 5.06
N GLY A 97 8.81 -0.48 5.75
CA GLY A 97 7.83 0.58 5.50
C GLY A 97 8.50 1.88 5.06
N GLY A 98 8.31 2.36 3.87
CA GLY A 98 8.73 3.70 3.43
C GLY A 98 10.25 3.95 3.38
N THR A 99 10.64 5.17 3.03
CA THR A 99 12.03 5.65 3.04
C THR A 99 12.35 6.51 4.26
N HIS A 100 11.33 7.16 4.81
CA HIS A 100 11.33 7.95 6.04
C HIS A 100 9.93 7.92 6.66
N LEU A 101 9.77 8.35 7.92
CA LEU A 101 8.50 8.19 8.64
C LEU A 101 7.28 8.86 7.99
N PRO A 102 7.38 10.00 7.27
CA PRO A 102 6.26 10.56 6.53
C PRO A 102 5.69 9.65 5.43
N ASP A 103 6.47 8.71 4.90
CA ASP A 103 6.05 7.77 3.87
C ASP A 103 5.28 6.59 4.50
N ILE A 104 3.96 6.72 4.58
CA ILE A 104 3.12 5.64 5.10
C ILE A 104 2.76 4.69 3.96
N ALA A 105 3.10 3.42 4.12
CA ALA A 105 2.77 2.35 3.20
C ALA A 105 1.57 1.54 3.70
N VAL A 106 0.71 1.13 2.78
CA VAL A 106 -0.48 0.30 3.04
C VAL A 106 -0.51 -0.84 2.04
N ALA A 107 -0.71 -2.09 2.52
CA ALA A 107 -0.81 -3.27 1.67
C ALA A 107 -2.04 -4.10 2.02
N SER A 108 -2.62 -4.75 1.02
CA SER A 108 -3.77 -5.65 1.18
C SER A 108 -3.55 -6.95 0.40
N PRO A 109 -3.86 -8.12 0.97
CA PRO A 109 -3.88 -9.37 0.25
C PRO A 109 -5.06 -9.40 -0.71
N VAL A 110 -4.87 -10.05 -1.86
CA VAL A 110 -5.92 -10.40 -2.80
C VAL A 110 -6.20 -11.88 -2.68
N PHE A 111 -7.44 -12.24 -2.38
CA PHE A 111 -7.87 -13.62 -2.27
C PHE A 111 -8.69 -14.04 -3.49
N TYR A 112 -8.48 -15.28 -3.94
CA TYR A 112 -9.33 -15.93 -4.91
C TYR A 112 -9.39 -17.43 -4.59
N ASP A 113 -10.61 -18.00 -4.56
CA ASP A 113 -10.87 -19.39 -4.16
C ASP A 113 -10.22 -19.81 -2.83
N GLY A 114 -10.15 -18.87 -1.87
CA GLY A 114 -9.61 -19.10 -0.53
C GLY A 114 -8.09 -18.98 -0.40
N GLU A 115 -7.38 -18.74 -1.50
CA GLU A 115 -5.93 -18.61 -1.55
C GLU A 115 -5.49 -17.17 -1.77
N ILE A 116 -4.33 -16.78 -1.23
CA ILE A 116 -3.71 -15.49 -1.55
C ILE A 116 -3.07 -15.60 -2.93
N VAL A 117 -3.59 -14.85 -3.90
CA VAL A 117 -3.09 -14.86 -5.28
C VAL A 117 -2.18 -13.68 -5.60
N ALA A 118 -2.33 -12.57 -4.86
CA ALA A 118 -1.55 -11.35 -5.07
C ALA A 118 -1.58 -10.47 -3.82
N PHE A 119 -0.80 -9.38 -3.86
CA PHE A 119 -0.94 -8.25 -2.95
C PHE A 119 -1.05 -6.96 -3.76
N VAL A 120 -1.79 -6.01 -3.23
CA VAL A 120 -1.82 -4.63 -3.72
C VAL A 120 -1.26 -3.73 -2.64
N ALA A 121 -0.47 -2.75 -3.01
CA ALA A 121 0.08 -1.80 -2.06
C ALA A 121 0.13 -0.38 -2.63
N ASN A 122 0.10 0.58 -1.74
CA ASN A 122 0.39 1.97 -2.03
C ASN A 122 1.26 2.57 -0.93
N ILE A 123 1.98 3.62 -1.28
CA ILE A 123 2.76 4.46 -0.38
C ILE A 123 2.44 5.91 -0.68
N ALA A 124 2.36 6.74 0.36
CA ALA A 124 2.10 8.16 0.20
C ALA A 124 2.82 8.97 1.27
N HIS A 125 3.38 10.11 0.85
CA HIS A 125 4.06 11.05 1.73
C HIS A 125 3.04 11.92 2.46
N HIS A 126 2.91 11.68 3.77
CA HIS A 126 2.07 12.49 4.65
C HIS A 126 2.78 13.75 5.11
N ASN A 127 2.10 14.89 5.08
CA ASN A 127 2.69 16.19 5.41
C ASN A 127 3.15 16.32 6.87
N ASP A 128 2.61 15.49 7.79
CA ASP A 128 2.97 15.52 9.21
C ASP A 128 2.60 14.19 9.85
N VAL A 129 3.57 13.54 10.46
CA VAL A 129 3.42 12.32 11.26
C VAL A 129 3.92 12.53 12.69
N GLY A 130 3.95 13.78 13.14
CA GLY A 130 4.44 14.15 14.47
C GLY A 130 5.90 14.59 14.48
N GLY A 131 6.60 14.23 15.55
CA GLY A 131 8.01 14.58 15.71
C GLY A 131 8.25 16.00 16.21
N ARG A 132 9.53 16.40 16.19
CA ARG A 132 10.02 17.62 16.80
C ARG A 132 9.50 18.90 16.15
N VAL A 133 9.38 18.90 14.83
CA VAL A 133 8.96 20.08 14.06
C VAL A 133 7.65 19.81 13.29
N PRO A 134 6.84 20.85 13.04
CA PRO A 134 5.72 20.74 12.12
C PRO A 134 6.21 20.30 10.72
N GLY A 135 5.50 19.34 10.11
CA GLY A 135 5.88 18.79 8.81
C GLY A 135 6.84 17.60 8.90
N SER A 136 7.24 17.17 10.11
CA SER A 136 8.05 15.97 10.37
C SER A 136 9.39 15.89 9.62
N ASN A 137 9.88 17.00 9.07
CA ASN A 137 11.09 17.05 8.24
C ASN A 137 12.06 18.12 8.76
N ALA A 138 12.76 17.80 9.86
CA ALA A 138 13.76 18.67 10.44
C ALA A 138 15.11 18.46 9.75
N ALA A 139 15.70 19.53 9.20
CA ALA A 139 16.99 19.47 8.50
C ALA A 139 18.17 19.07 9.41
N ASP A 140 18.01 19.22 10.73
CA ASP A 140 18.99 18.92 11.76
C ASP A 140 18.59 17.70 12.61
N SER A 141 17.76 16.80 12.05
CA SER A 141 17.38 15.56 12.73
C SER A 141 18.56 14.58 12.74
N ASP A 142 18.94 14.14 13.91
CA ASP A 142 20.00 13.15 14.15
C ASP A 142 19.45 11.80 14.65
N SER A 143 18.13 11.71 14.77
CA SER A 143 17.46 10.53 15.30
C SER A 143 16.08 10.36 14.70
N ILE A 144 15.74 9.13 14.30
CA ILE A 144 14.42 8.76 13.79
C ILE A 144 13.28 9.09 14.77
N TYR A 145 13.57 9.09 16.08
CA TYR A 145 12.57 9.44 17.09
C TYR A 145 12.17 10.93 17.06
N ALA A 146 12.98 11.76 16.42
CA ALA A 146 12.66 13.18 16.21
C ALA A 146 11.76 13.42 15.00
N GLU A 147 11.62 12.44 14.11
CA GLU A 147 10.87 12.58 12.84
C GLU A 147 9.37 12.38 13.01
N GLY A 148 8.90 11.56 13.96
CA GLY A 148 7.48 11.32 14.17
C GLY A 148 7.14 9.95 14.70
N ILE A 149 5.84 9.56 14.52
CA ILE A 149 5.38 8.24 14.90
C ILE A 149 6.02 7.18 14.01
N ARG A 150 6.56 6.15 14.62
CA ARG A 150 7.08 4.97 13.96
C ARG A 150 6.06 3.84 14.07
N ILE A 151 5.48 3.42 12.94
CA ILE A 151 4.41 2.43 12.85
C ILE A 151 5.04 1.12 12.37
N PRO A 152 5.09 0.08 13.22
CA PRO A 152 5.49 -1.25 12.78
C PRO A 152 4.44 -1.84 11.83
N THR A 153 4.76 -2.93 11.14
CA THR A 153 3.79 -3.62 10.30
C THR A 153 2.66 -4.20 11.14
N VAL A 154 1.49 -3.57 11.08
CA VAL A 154 0.29 -3.97 11.84
C VAL A 154 -0.94 -4.00 10.94
N LYS A 155 -1.96 -4.78 11.33
CA LYS A 155 -3.26 -4.79 10.64
C LYS A 155 -4.06 -3.56 11.03
N ILE A 156 -4.29 -2.64 10.08
CA ILE A 156 -5.21 -1.50 10.25
C ILE A 156 -6.65 -1.88 9.92
N PHE A 157 -6.87 -2.91 9.08
CA PHE A 157 -8.15 -3.58 8.95
C PHE A 157 -7.97 -5.07 9.25
N ARG A 158 -8.98 -5.66 9.91
CA ARG A 158 -9.09 -7.09 10.16
C ARG A 158 -10.41 -7.58 9.57
N GLU A 159 -10.34 -8.47 8.58
CA GLU A 159 -11.52 -9.02 7.89
C GLU A 159 -12.52 -7.94 7.42
N GLY A 160 -12.00 -6.81 6.91
CA GLY A 160 -12.79 -5.67 6.44
C GLY A 160 -13.16 -4.63 7.50
N GLU A 161 -12.97 -4.93 8.79
CA GLU A 161 -13.27 -4.03 9.91
C GLU A 161 -12.05 -3.18 10.29
N LEU A 162 -12.26 -1.86 10.37
CA LEU A 162 -11.22 -0.89 10.73
C LEU A 162 -10.86 -0.98 12.23
N ASP A 163 -9.57 -1.17 12.52
CA ASP A 163 -9.04 -1.04 13.88
C ASP A 163 -8.96 0.45 14.27
N LYS A 164 -10.01 0.90 14.99
CA LYS A 164 -10.16 2.30 15.39
C LYS A 164 -9.12 2.73 16.42
N ASP A 165 -8.59 1.81 17.20
CA ASP A 165 -7.60 2.12 18.23
C ASP A 165 -6.24 2.39 17.59
N ILE A 166 -5.82 1.57 16.63
CA ILE A 166 -4.61 1.82 15.83
C ILE A 166 -4.75 3.13 15.05
N LEU A 167 -5.88 3.36 14.38
CA LEU A 167 -6.11 4.61 13.65
C LEU A 167 -6.02 5.82 14.59
N ASN A 168 -6.66 5.77 15.74
CA ASN A 168 -6.62 6.86 16.72
C ASN A 168 -5.21 7.08 17.27
N LEU A 169 -4.45 6.01 17.52
CA LEU A 169 -3.06 6.11 17.94
C LEU A 169 -2.23 6.90 16.92
N ILE A 170 -2.38 6.59 15.63
CA ILE A 170 -1.68 7.30 14.55
C ILE A 170 -2.11 8.77 14.51
N LEU A 171 -3.42 9.02 14.48
CA LEU A 171 -3.95 10.38 14.36
C LEU A 171 -3.63 11.27 15.57
N LEU A 172 -3.51 10.71 16.77
CA LEU A 172 -3.13 11.46 17.98
C LEU A 172 -1.71 12.02 17.92
N ASN A 173 -0.83 11.39 17.14
CA ASN A 173 0.53 11.86 16.95
C ASN A 173 0.69 12.91 15.85
N CYS A 174 -0.36 13.10 15.00
CA CYS A 174 -0.32 14.02 13.88
C CYS A 174 -0.98 15.38 14.25
N ARG A 175 -0.40 16.49 13.79
CA ARG A 175 -0.90 17.84 14.12
C ARG A 175 -2.22 18.17 13.42
N VAL A 176 -2.36 17.87 12.13
CA VAL A 176 -3.56 18.21 11.33
C VAL A 176 -4.37 16.95 11.07
N ARG A 177 -5.06 16.45 12.11
CA ARG A 177 -5.71 15.14 12.14
C ARG A 177 -6.72 14.91 11.01
N HIS A 178 -7.55 15.90 10.67
CA HIS A 178 -8.58 15.73 9.64
C HIS A 178 -8.00 15.52 8.25
N ILE A 179 -6.87 16.17 7.93
CA ILE A 179 -6.16 15.94 6.65
C ILE A 179 -5.52 14.55 6.65
N ARG A 180 -4.88 14.13 7.76
CA ARG A 180 -4.31 12.78 7.88
C ARG A 180 -5.35 11.70 7.73
N LEU A 181 -6.50 11.86 8.37
CA LEU A 181 -7.62 10.93 8.21
C LEU A 181 -8.10 10.87 6.76
N GLY A 182 -8.20 12.01 6.08
CA GLY A 182 -8.57 12.08 4.66
C GLY A 182 -7.57 11.34 3.77
N ASP A 183 -6.27 11.56 3.99
CA ASP A 183 -5.21 10.91 3.22
C ASP A 183 -5.13 9.39 3.49
N LEU A 184 -5.25 8.96 4.75
CA LEU A 184 -5.32 7.54 5.09
C LEU A 184 -6.54 6.85 4.45
N ASN A 185 -7.71 7.49 4.50
CA ASN A 185 -8.91 6.97 3.84
C ASN A 185 -8.73 6.86 2.32
N ALA A 186 -8.00 7.79 1.70
CA ALA A 186 -7.65 7.71 0.27
C ALA A 186 -6.74 6.51 -0.03
N GLN A 187 -5.74 6.23 0.82
CA GLN A 187 -4.89 5.04 0.72
C GLN A 187 -5.69 3.75 0.90
N PHE A 188 -6.62 3.71 1.86
CA PHE A 188 -7.50 2.55 2.08
C PHE A 188 -8.43 2.31 0.88
N ALA A 189 -9.03 3.36 0.33
CA ALA A 189 -9.88 3.28 -0.86
C ALA A 189 -9.09 2.82 -2.09
N CYS A 190 -7.85 3.30 -2.24
CA CYS A 190 -6.93 2.88 -3.28
C CYS A 190 -6.70 1.35 -3.26
N ASN A 191 -6.34 0.79 -2.10
CA ASN A 191 -6.14 -0.65 -1.97
C ASN A 191 -7.42 -1.46 -2.19
N LYS A 192 -8.56 -1.02 -1.62
CA LYS A 192 -9.85 -1.67 -1.88
C LYS A 192 -10.18 -1.75 -3.37
N LYS A 193 -9.87 -0.67 -4.12
CA LYS A 193 -10.03 -0.65 -5.58
C LYS A 193 -9.11 -1.66 -6.26
N GLY A 194 -7.84 -1.73 -5.86
CA GLY A 194 -6.88 -2.68 -6.39
C GLY A 194 -7.29 -4.13 -6.15
N VAL A 195 -7.70 -4.47 -4.91
CA VAL A 195 -8.20 -5.81 -4.55
C VAL A 195 -9.37 -6.20 -5.44
N GLN A 196 -10.41 -5.35 -5.51
CA GLN A 196 -11.58 -5.62 -6.35
C GLN A 196 -11.21 -5.87 -7.82
N ARG A 197 -10.34 -5.05 -8.39
CA ARG A 197 -9.94 -5.18 -9.79
C ARG A 197 -9.13 -6.46 -10.05
N MET A 198 -8.28 -6.86 -9.11
CA MET A 198 -7.53 -8.12 -9.21
C MET A 198 -8.46 -9.33 -9.10
N GLU A 199 -9.44 -9.29 -8.19
CA GLU A 199 -10.48 -10.33 -8.08
C GLU A 199 -11.30 -10.44 -9.38
N ASP A 200 -11.69 -9.31 -9.99
CA ASP A 200 -12.39 -9.28 -11.31
C ASP A 200 -11.54 -9.95 -12.41
N VAL A 201 -10.23 -9.74 -12.42
CA VAL A 201 -9.31 -10.38 -13.37
C VAL A 201 -9.24 -11.88 -13.14
N CYS A 202 -9.10 -12.32 -11.89
CA CYS A 202 -9.10 -13.74 -11.55
C CYS A 202 -10.43 -14.41 -11.91
N ALA A 203 -11.55 -13.76 -11.62
CA ALA A 203 -12.89 -14.27 -11.99
C ALA A 203 -13.07 -14.40 -13.50
N LYS A 204 -12.52 -13.46 -14.29
CA LYS A 204 -12.65 -13.44 -15.75
C LYS A 204 -11.77 -14.48 -16.46
N TYR A 205 -10.52 -14.64 -16.00
CA TYR A 205 -9.53 -15.44 -16.73
C TYR A 205 -9.15 -16.75 -16.01
N GLY A 206 -9.57 -16.93 -14.77
CA GLY A 206 -9.17 -18.03 -13.89
C GLY A 206 -7.77 -17.88 -13.32
N GLN A 207 -7.57 -18.34 -12.09
CA GLN A 207 -6.27 -18.25 -11.39
C GLN A 207 -5.15 -18.97 -12.16
N GLU A 208 -5.44 -20.12 -12.77
CA GLU A 208 -4.47 -20.90 -13.57
C GLU A 208 -3.90 -20.12 -14.75
N THR A 209 -4.66 -19.14 -15.26
CA THR A 209 -4.25 -18.27 -16.36
C THR A 209 -3.54 -17.01 -15.83
N VAL A 210 -4.04 -16.45 -14.74
CA VAL A 210 -3.55 -15.19 -14.16
C VAL A 210 -2.19 -15.38 -13.49
N ALA A 211 -2.00 -16.44 -12.70
CA ALA A 211 -0.77 -16.68 -11.97
C ALA A 211 0.50 -16.81 -12.88
N PRO A 212 0.47 -17.51 -14.04
CA PRO A 212 1.62 -17.51 -14.95
C PRO A 212 1.82 -16.20 -15.71
N GLY A 213 0.84 -15.29 -15.69
CA GLY A 213 0.92 -13.96 -16.31
C GLY A 213 1.51 -12.89 -15.39
N MET A 214 1.63 -13.20 -14.11
CA MET A 214 2.30 -12.39 -13.09
C MET A 214 3.82 -12.62 -13.12
#